data_752d60f0bad0f63c64b5221ebddb2255
#
_entry.id   752d60f0bad0f63c64b5221ebddb2255
#
_cell.length_a   1.000
_cell.length_b   1.000
_cell.length_c   1.000
_cell.angle_alpha   90.00
_cell.angle_beta   90.00
_cell.angle_gamma   90.00
#
_symmetry.space_group_name_H-M   'P 1'
#
loop_
_entity.id
_entity.type
_entity.pdbx_description
1 polymer ?
#
loop_
_entity_poly.entity_id
_entity_poly.type
_entity_poly.pdbx_seq_one_letter_code
_entity_poly.pdbx_strand_id
1 'polypeptide(L)'
;VQIQAAGSSTAPPALIEGTSNFGPMSRKMKSKESEAFEAKYGYKATPIPVAIDALAVFVHKDNPIKGLDIKQVDAIFSATRKCGGKSDIITWGDAGVKGSLASQQIQLYGRNSVSGTYGYFKKKALCKGDYKNSVNEQPGSASVVQGVTKSVNGIGYSGIGYKTSGVKTVALSKKGSGFIPATPEA
;
A
#
# COMPACT_ATOMS: atom_id res chain seq x y z
N VAL A 1 -20.33 14.19 -16.97
CA VAL A 1 -19.81 13.02 -16.23
C VAL A 1 -19.41 13.48 -14.85
N GLN A 2 -19.97 12.84 -13.81
CA GLN A 2 -19.62 13.12 -12.42
C GLN A 2 -18.62 12.06 -11.96
N ILE A 3 -17.44 12.47 -11.45
CA ILE A 3 -16.38 11.56 -11.01
C ILE A 3 -16.14 11.76 -9.51
N GLN A 4 -16.19 10.66 -8.74
CA GLN A 4 -15.85 10.64 -7.33
C GLN A 4 -14.66 9.71 -7.10
N ALA A 5 -13.56 10.22 -6.53
CA ALA A 5 -12.30 9.51 -6.38
C ALA A 5 -11.90 9.33 -4.90
N ALA A 6 -12.78 8.74 -4.10
CA ALA A 6 -12.57 8.58 -2.65
C ALA A 6 -11.95 7.22 -2.25
N GLY A 7 -11.84 6.28 -3.17
CA GLY A 7 -11.22 4.96 -2.94
C GLY A 7 -12.15 3.78 -3.23
N SER A 8 -11.57 2.60 -3.42
CA SER A 8 -12.30 1.39 -3.87
C SER A 8 -13.48 0.97 -2.99
N SER A 9 -13.50 1.35 -1.72
CA SER A 9 -14.59 0.96 -0.82
C SER A 9 -15.84 1.83 -0.95
N THR A 10 -15.78 2.94 -1.70
CA THR A 10 -16.93 3.81 -1.95
C THR A 10 -17.71 3.39 -3.20
N ALA A 11 -17.09 2.63 -4.10
CA ALA A 11 -17.72 2.21 -5.35
C ALA A 11 -18.88 1.21 -5.15
N PRO A 12 -18.76 0.12 -4.36
CA PRO A 12 -19.84 -0.82 -4.18
C PRO A 12 -21.13 -0.20 -3.60
N PRO A 13 -21.10 0.62 -2.54
CA PRO A 13 -22.28 1.31 -2.06
C PRO A 13 -22.94 2.19 -3.15
N ALA A 14 -22.15 2.99 -3.88
CA ALA A 14 -22.66 3.86 -4.92
C ALA A 14 -23.32 3.09 -6.08
N LEU A 15 -22.76 1.93 -6.45
CA LEU A 15 -23.38 1.02 -7.42
C LEU A 15 -24.69 0.43 -6.88
N ILE A 16 -24.71 -0.01 -5.62
CA ILE A 16 -25.89 -0.59 -4.98
C ILE A 16 -26.99 0.47 -4.84
N GLU A 17 -26.66 1.68 -4.45
CA GLU A 17 -27.60 2.80 -4.32
C GLU A 17 -28.11 3.32 -5.67
N GLY A 18 -27.41 3.01 -6.77
CA GLY A 18 -27.74 3.49 -8.11
C GLY A 18 -27.28 4.94 -8.38
N THR A 19 -26.43 5.48 -7.50
CA THR A 19 -25.85 6.82 -7.65
C THR A 19 -24.65 6.82 -8.59
N SER A 20 -24.13 5.64 -8.97
CA SER A 20 -23.06 5.46 -9.94
C SER A 20 -23.36 4.30 -10.89
N ASN A 21 -23.02 4.45 -12.17
CA ASN A 21 -23.15 3.41 -13.19
C ASN A 21 -21.87 2.57 -13.32
N PHE A 22 -20.72 3.13 -12.97
CA PHE A 22 -19.41 2.48 -13.00
C PHE A 22 -18.73 2.66 -11.65
N GLY A 23 -18.10 1.58 -11.18
CA GLY A 23 -17.37 1.57 -9.91
C GLY A 23 -15.91 1.16 -10.09
N PRO A 24 -14.99 2.08 -10.49
CA PRO A 24 -13.58 1.75 -10.61
C PRO A 24 -13.00 1.35 -9.26
N MET A 25 -12.28 0.23 -9.23
CA MET A 25 -11.67 -0.31 -8.02
C MET A 25 -10.30 -0.92 -8.32
N SER A 26 -9.38 -0.80 -7.38
CA SER A 26 -8.09 -1.51 -7.40
C SER A 26 -8.16 -2.88 -6.69
N ARG A 27 -9.36 -3.41 -6.49
CA ARG A 27 -9.65 -4.73 -5.92
C ARG A 27 -10.96 -5.28 -6.47
N LYS A 28 -11.16 -6.58 -6.36
CA LYS A 28 -12.49 -7.17 -6.59
C LYS A 28 -13.48 -6.74 -5.50
N MET A 29 -14.77 -6.73 -5.82
CA MET A 29 -15.83 -6.63 -4.80
C MET A 29 -15.64 -7.75 -3.76
N LYS A 30 -15.92 -7.43 -2.51
CA LYS A 30 -15.99 -8.43 -1.44
C LYS A 30 -17.29 -9.25 -1.58
N SER A 31 -17.35 -10.47 -1.05
CA SER A 31 -18.53 -11.32 -1.14
C SER A 31 -19.81 -10.58 -0.68
N LYS A 32 -19.77 -9.96 0.49
CA LYS A 32 -20.92 -9.18 1.01
C LYS A 32 -21.37 -8.02 0.11
N GLU A 33 -20.40 -7.34 -0.56
CA GLU A 33 -20.71 -6.26 -1.49
C GLU A 33 -21.39 -6.81 -2.76
N SER A 34 -20.90 -7.95 -3.27
CA SER A 34 -21.48 -8.63 -4.43
C SER A 34 -22.88 -9.19 -4.13
N GLU A 35 -23.05 -9.81 -2.98
CA GLU A 35 -24.34 -10.34 -2.51
C GLU A 35 -25.38 -9.23 -2.33
N ALA A 36 -24.99 -8.10 -1.75
CA ALA A 36 -25.89 -6.95 -1.58
C ALA A 36 -26.31 -6.34 -2.93
N PHE A 37 -25.40 -6.28 -3.91
CA PHE A 37 -25.72 -5.83 -5.27
C PHE A 37 -26.69 -6.80 -5.95
N GLU A 38 -26.40 -8.11 -5.89
CA GLU A 38 -27.24 -9.16 -6.48
C GLU A 38 -28.64 -9.19 -5.84
N ALA A 39 -28.73 -9.03 -4.53
CA ALA A 39 -30.01 -8.97 -3.81
C ALA A 39 -30.88 -7.80 -4.27
N LYS A 40 -30.28 -6.66 -4.63
CA LYS A 40 -31.03 -5.49 -5.08
C LYS A 40 -31.46 -5.56 -6.54
N TYR A 41 -30.60 -6.06 -7.41
CA TYR A 41 -30.80 -5.98 -8.87
C TYR A 41 -31.15 -7.32 -9.51
N GLY A 42 -31.07 -8.44 -8.79
CA GLY A 42 -31.33 -9.79 -9.31
C GLY A 42 -30.25 -10.36 -10.22
N TYR A 43 -29.11 -9.66 -10.36
CA TYR A 43 -27.96 -10.12 -11.15
C TYR A 43 -26.65 -9.62 -10.53
N LYS A 44 -25.53 -10.25 -10.90
CA LYS A 44 -24.19 -9.88 -10.41
C LYS A 44 -23.61 -8.71 -11.18
N ALA A 45 -22.90 -7.83 -10.48
CA ALA A 45 -22.14 -6.78 -11.13
C ALA A 45 -21.06 -7.39 -12.06
N THR A 46 -20.92 -6.84 -13.26
CA THR A 46 -19.96 -7.32 -14.25
C THR A 46 -18.57 -6.75 -13.98
N PRO A 47 -17.57 -7.57 -13.64
CA PRO A 47 -16.19 -7.11 -13.48
C PRO A 47 -15.51 -6.98 -14.83
N ILE A 48 -14.96 -5.80 -15.12
CA ILE A 48 -14.20 -5.52 -16.34
C ILE A 48 -12.75 -5.21 -15.93
N PRO A 49 -11.79 -6.15 -16.09
CA PRO A 49 -10.38 -5.87 -15.85
C PRO A 49 -9.84 -4.92 -16.92
N VAL A 50 -9.28 -3.79 -16.50
CA VAL A 50 -8.79 -2.75 -17.41
C VAL A 50 -7.27 -2.56 -17.36
N ALA A 51 -6.63 -2.89 -16.21
CA ALA A 51 -5.19 -2.75 -16.02
C ALA A 51 -4.71 -3.63 -14.86
N ILE A 52 -3.41 -3.90 -14.84
CA ILE A 52 -2.70 -4.48 -13.69
C ILE A 52 -2.04 -3.34 -12.93
N ASP A 53 -2.36 -3.17 -11.66
CA ASP A 53 -1.71 -2.22 -10.75
C ASP A 53 -0.70 -2.97 -9.88
N ALA A 54 0.57 -2.63 -10.06
CA ALA A 54 1.67 -3.17 -9.26
C ALA A 54 1.96 -2.23 -8.08
N LEU A 55 1.95 -2.78 -6.86
CA LEU A 55 2.24 -2.05 -5.64
C LEU A 55 3.72 -2.15 -5.28
N ALA A 56 4.33 -1.02 -4.98
CA ALA A 56 5.73 -0.94 -4.56
C ALA A 56 5.89 -0.24 -3.20
N VAL A 57 6.97 -0.57 -2.51
CA VAL A 57 7.46 0.17 -1.35
C VAL A 57 8.47 1.21 -1.85
N PHE A 58 8.30 2.44 -1.41
CA PHE A 58 9.14 3.58 -1.80
C PHE A 58 9.89 4.12 -0.61
N VAL A 59 11.12 4.54 -0.85
CA VAL A 59 11.94 5.36 0.05
C VAL A 59 12.46 6.58 -0.70
N HIS A 60 12.95 7.57 0.04
CA HIS A 60 13.64 8.71 -0.58
C HIS A 60 14.79 8.22 -1.48
N LYS A 61 15.05 8.93 -2.58
CA LYS A 61 16.08 8.55 -3.57
C LYS A 61 17.47 8.35 -2.95
N ASP A 62 17.80 9.14 -1.93
CA ASP A 62 19.11 9.12 -1.25
C ASP A 62 19.16 8.16 -0.04
N ASN A 63 18.09 7.46 0.28
CA ASN A 63 18.11 6.44 1.32
C ASN A 63 18.99 5.26 0.89
N PRO A 64 20.00 4.83 1.67
CA PRO A 64 20.94 3.80 1.26
C PRO A 64 20.37 2.35 1.28
N ILE A 65 19.14 2.14 1.77
CA ILE A 65 18.55 0.80 1.84
C ILE A 65 18.47 0.16 0.44
N LYS A 66 18.89 -1.11 0.33
CA LYS A 66 18.89 -1.86 -0.93
C LYS A 66 17.67 -2.78 -1.06
N GLY A 67 17.20 -3.32 0.05
CA GLY A 67 16.07 -4.24 0.08
C GLY A 67 15.55 -4.46 1.48
N LEU A 68 14.32 -4.96 1.58
CA LEU A 68 13.65 -5.35 2.82
C LEU A 68 12.97 -6.71 2.61
N ASP A 69 13.04 -7.58 3.59
CA ASP A 69 12.16 -8.74 3.59
C ASP A 69 10.75 -8.37 4.09
N ILE A 70 9.76 -9.24 3.80
CA ILE A 70 8.37 -8.99 4.19
C ILE A 70 8.20 -8.88 5.71
N LYS A 71 9.01 -9.56 6.52
CA LYS A 71 8.94 -9.44 7.97
C LYS A 71 9.45 -8.09 8.45
N GLN A 72 10.48 -7.54 7.77
CA GLN A 72 10.96 -6.18 8.04
C GLN A 72 9.92 -5.13 7.62
N VAL A 73 9.29 -5.28 6.45
CA VAL A 73 8.19 -4.39 6.03
C VAL A 73 7.04 -4.42 7.04
N ASP A 74 6.65 -5.60 7.50
CA ASP A 74 5.65 -5.77 8.55
C ASP A 74 6.09 -5.11 9.86
N ALA A 75 7.31 -5.33 10.31
CA ALA A 75 7.86 -4.73 11.53
C ALA A 75 7.97 -3.18 11.46
N ILE A 76 8.15 -2.63 10.26
CA ILE A 76 8.14 -1.19 10.02
C ILE A 76 6.73 -0.60 10.12
N PHE A 77 5.75 -1.19 9.45
CA PHE A 77 4.41 -0.60 9.29
C PHE A 77 3.36 -1.12 10.28
N SER A 78 3.55 -2.33 10.85
CA SER A 78 2.54 -3.01 11.66
C SER A 78 2.84 -2.94 13.16
N ALA A 79 1.80 -2.69 13.95
CA ALA A 79 1.85 -2.82 15.41
C ALA A 79 1.83 -4.28 15.88
N THR A 80 1.27 -5.19 15.07
CA THR A 80 1.01 -6.59 15.48
C THR A 80 2.02 -7.59 14.94
N ARG A 81 2.83 -7.22 13.94
CA ARG A 81 3.91 -8.04 13.34
C ARG A 81 3.51 -9.48 12.98
N LYS A 82 2.35 -9.65 12.37
CA LYS A 82 1.78 -10.98 12.07
C LYS A 82 2.55 -11.78 11.03
N CYS A 83 3.46 -11.15 10.28
CA CYS A 83 4.38 -11.87 9.39
C CYS A 83 5.57 -12.52 10.11
N GLY A 84 5.68 -12.37 11.44
CA GLY A 84 6.69 -13.04 12.25
C GLY A 84 7.96 -12.24 12.50
N GLY A 85 7.89 -10.91 12.45
CA GLY A 85 8.95 -10.02 12.92
C GLY A 85 9.12 -10.13 14.43
N LYS A 86 10.37 -10.31 14.91
CA LYS A 86 10.67 -10.51 16.34
C LYS A 86 10.53 -9.21 17.16
N SER A 87 10.88 -8.07 16.58
CA SER A 87 10.87 -6.77 17.23
C SER A 87 10.35 -5.71 16.26
N ASP A 88 9.94 -4.56 16.81
CA ASP A 88 9.64 -3.38 15.99
C ASP A 88 10.88 -2.89 15.28
N ILE A 89 10.68 -2.33 14.10
CA ILE A 89 11.66 -1.52 13.40
C ILE A 89 11.14 -0.07 13.46
N ILE A 90 11.85 0.78 14.19
CA ILE A 90 11.48 2.16 14.44
C ILE A 90 12.45 3.12 13.76
N THR A 91 13.73 2.77 13.76
CA THR A 91 14.80 3.54 13.14
C THR A 91 15.33 2.84 11.90
N TRP A 92 16.01 3.58 11.05
CA TRP A 92 16.69 2.99 9.90
C TRP A 92 17.84 2.04 10.30
N GLY A 93 18.43 2.26 11.48
CA GLY A 93 19.42 1.33 12.06
C GLY A 93 18.83 -0.03 12.40
N ASP A 94 17.60 -0.08 12.92
CA ASP A 94 16.87 -1.34 13.16
C ASP A 94 16.61 -2.10 11.85
N ALA A 95 16.47 -1.38 10.74
CA ALA A 95 16.35 -1.96 9.40
C ALA A 95 17.70 -2.36 8.77
N GLY A 96 18.82 -2.12 9.47
CA GLY A 96 20.18 -2.48 9.01
C GLY A 96 20.91 -1.39 8.25
N VAL A 97 20.37 -0.17 8.17
CA VAL A 97 21.05 0.99 7.56
C VAL A 97 22.14 1.49 8.50
N LYS A 98 23.28 1.86 7.92
CA LYS A 98 24.44 2.44 8.65
C LYS A 98 24.60 3.93 8.32
N GLY A 99 25.45 4.62 9.10
CA GLY A 99 25.75 6.04 8.90
C GLY A 99 24.73 6.97 9.53
N SER A 100 24.68 8.21 9.07
CA SER A 100 23.88 9.29 9.68
C SER A 100 22.37 9.03 9.71
N LEU A 101 21.88 8.22 8.80
CA LEU A 101 20.44 7.86 8.76
C LEU A 101 20.08 6.79 9.80
N ALA A 102 21.03 6.02 10.32
CA ALA A 102 20.77 4.89 11.23
C ALA A 102 19.96 5.27 12.47
N SER A 103 20.28 6.40 13.09
CA SER A 103 19.60 6.89 14.31
C SER A 103 18.28 7.60 14.03
N GLN A 104 17.94 7.84 12.77
CA GLN A 104 16.72 8.55 12.42
C GLN A 104 15.49 7.62 12.47
N GLN A 105 14.44 8.12 13.12
CA GLN A 105 13.14 7.44 13.15
C GLN A 105 12.53 7.41 11.75
N ILE A 106 12.00 6.27 11.36
CA ILE A 106 11.36 6.08 10.06
C ILE A 106 10.02 6.82 10.03
N GLN A 107 9.84 7.71 9.07
CA GLN A 107 8.54 8.33 8.80
C GLN A 107 7.70 7.47 7.86
N LEU A 108 6.51 7.08 8.32
CA LEU A 108 5.64 6.16 7.62
C LEU A 108 4.56 6.91 6.84
N TYR A 109 4.43 6.60 5.55
CA TYR A 109 3.38 7.14 4.69
C TYR A 109 2.55 6.01 4.11
N GLY A 110 1.22 6.09 4.25
CA GLY A 110 0.30 5.08 3.76
C GLY A 110 -0.99 5.68 3.21
N ARG A 111 -1.89 4.82 2.80
CA ARG A 111 -3.24 5.19 2.37
C ARG A 111 -4.21 5.04 3.53
N ASN A 112 -5.32 5.74 3.46
CA ASN A 112 -6.42 5.58 4.41
C ASN A 112 -7.20 4.26 4.18
N SER A 113 -8.06 3.90 5.13
CA SER A 113 -8.77 2.61 5.16
C SER A 113 -9.78 2.38 4.03
N VAL A 114 -10.24 3.43 3.35
CA VAL A 114 -11.14 3.30 2.18
C VAL A 114 -10.40 2.92 0.89
N SER A 115 -9.07 3.02 0.88
CA SER A 115 -8.22 2.68 -0.25
C SER A 115 -8.13 1.17 -0.48
N GLY A 116 -8.27 0.75 -1.73
CA GLY A 116 -7.97 -0.64 -2.13
C GLY A 116 -6.50 -1.01 -1.91
N THR A 117 -5.59 -0.05 -2.14
CA THR A 117 -4.15 -0.17 -1.89
C THR A 117 -3.84 -0.43 -0.40
N TYR A 118 -4.52 0.28 0.51
CA TYR A 118 -4.44 0.02 1.96
C TYR A 118 -4.77 -1.44 2.29
N GLY A 119 -5.94 -1.92 1.81
CA GLY A 119 -6.38 -3.28 2.09
C GLY A 119 -5.48 -4.34 1.47
N TYR A 120 -4.96 -4.11 0.27
CA TYR A 120 -4.04 -5.01 -0.41
C TYR A 120 -2.70 -5.11 0.33
N PHE A 121 -2.10 -3.97 0.69
CA PHE A 121 -0.85 -3.93 1.45
C PHE A 121 -1.00 -4.59 2.83
N LYS A 122 -2.08 -4.29 3.56
CA LYS A 122 -2.41 -4.97 4.82
C LYS A 122 -2.44 -6.49 4.67
N LYS A 123 -3.07 -6.99 3.60
CA LYS A 123 -3.18 -8.43 3.34
C LYS A 123 -1.85 -9.08 2.96
N LYS A 124 -1.06 -8.43 2.09
CA LYS A 124 0.11 -9.04 1.45
C LYS A 124 1.42 -8.77 2.18
N ALA A 125 1.59 -7.57 2.72
CA ALA A 125 2.83 -7.14 3.37
C ALA A 125 2.77 -7.16 4.90
N LEU A 126 1.58 -7.06 5.51
CA LEU A 126 1.40 -7.09 6.96
C LEU A 126 0.71 -8.37 7.46
N CYS A 127 0.52 -9.37 6.62
CA CYS A 127 -0.16 -10.63 7.00
C CYS A 127 -1.50 -10.40 7.70
N LYS A 128 -2.26 -9.39 7.27
CA LYS A 128 -3.50 -8.88 7.91
C LYS A 128 -3.27 -8.26 9.31
N GLY A 129 -2.02 -7.90 9.64
CA GLY A 129 -1.70 -7.15 10.86
C GLY A 129 -2.26 -5.74 10.84
N ASP A 130 -2.31 -5.10 12.00
CA ASP A 130 -2.81 -3.75 12.13
C ASP A 130 -1.69 -2.74 11.93
N TYR A 131 -1.98 -1.65 11.22
CA TYR A 131 -1.01 -0.58 11.01
C TYR A 131 -0.65 0.11 12.34
N LYS A 132 0.56 0.63 12.42
CA LYS A 132 0.96 1.55 13.50
C LYS A 132 0.16 2.85 13.39
N ASN A 133 -0.20 3.44 14.54
CA ASN A 133 -0.88 4.75 14.59
C ASN A 133 0.00 5.89 14.05
N SER A 134 1.31 5.68 13.95
CA SER A 134 2.27 6.63 13.40
C SER A 134 2.29 6.68 11.86
N VAL A 135 1.49 5.86 11.17
CA VAL A 135 1.39 5.94 9.71
C VAL A 135 0.62 7.21 9.33
N ASN A 136 1.30 8.10 8.61
CA ASN A 136 0.67 9.29 8.02
C ASN A 136 -0.24 8.85 6.86
N GLU A 137 -1.54 8.81 7.11
CA GLU A 137 -2.53 8.43 6.12
C GLU A 137 -2.71 9.53 5.06
N GLN A 138 -2.58 9.15 3.80
CA GLN A 138 -2.68 10.06 2.66
C GLN A 138 -3.93 9.74 1.83
N PRO A 139 -4.61 10.76 1.29
CA PRO A 139 -5.82 10.58 0.50
C PRO A 139 -5.57 9.93 -0.86
N GLY A 140 -4.35 10.07 -1.40
CA GLY A 140 -3.98 9.59 -2.73
C GLY A 140 -2.61 8.94 -2.81
N SER A 141 -2.39 8.14 -3.84
CA SER A 141 -1.09 7.50 -4.12
C SER A 141 0.01 8.52 -4.42
N ALA A 142 -0.30 9.57 -5.17
CA ALA A 142 0.62 10.66 -5.43
C ALA A 142 1.07 11.38 -4.15
N SER A 143 0.15 11.60 -3.20
CA SER A 143 0.46 12.24 -1.92
C SER A 143 1.39 11.39 -1.04
N VAL A 144 1.28 10.06 -1.08
CA VAL A 144 2.25 9.15 -0.43
C VAL A 144 3.65 9.38 -1.00
N VAL A 145 3.79 9.35 -2.33
CA VAL A 145 5.10 9.55 -2.99
C VAL A 145 5.67 10.93 -2.71
N GLN A 146 4.83 11.98 -2.70
CA GLN A 146 5.25 13.33 -2.32
C GLN A 146 5.76 13.41 -0.87
N GLY A 147 5.07 12.75 0.07
CA GLY A 147 5.51 12.67 1.46
C GLY A 147 6.90 12.05 1.58
N VAL A 148 7.13 10.91 0.92
CA VAL A 148 8.42 10.22 0.90
C VAL A 148 9.49 11.09 0.22
N THR A 149 9.17 11.81 -0.86
CA THR A 149 10.11 12.71 -1.56
C THR A 149 10.61 13.85 -0.65
N LYS A 150 9.78 14.30 0.28
CA LYS A 150 10.14 15.41 1.21
C LYS A 150 10.89 14.95 2.46
N SER A 151 11.00 13.64 2.70
CA SER A 151 11.53 13.06 3.94
C SER A 151 12.61 12.03 3.63
N VAL A 152 13.88 12.37 3.89
CA VAL A 152 15.03 11.45 3.66
C VAL A 152 14.86 10.15 4.44
N ASN A 153 14.26 10.22 5.64
CA ASN A 153 13.91 9.09 6.51
C ASN A 153 12.52 8.50 6.22
N GLY A 154 11.87 8.91 5.12
CA GLY A 154 10.53 8.46 4.76
C GLY A 154 10.51 7.10 4.08
N ILE A 155 9.45 6.34 4.34
CA ILE A 155 9.05 5.12 3.63
C ILE A 155 7.54 5.15 3.39
N GLY A 156 7.10 4.65 2.25
CA GLY A 156 5.68 4.57 1.92
C GLY A 156 5.39 3.46 0.93
N TYR A 157 4.11 3.19 0.69
CA TYR A 157 3.67 2.24 -0.33
C TYR A 157 2.65 2.89 -1.27
N SER A 158 2.78 2.62 -2.56
CA SER A 158 1.92 3.19 -3.60
C SER A 158 2.00 2.34 -4.87
N GLY A 159 1.10 2.57 -5.82
CA GLY A 159 1.22 2.00 -7.16
C GLY A 159 2.53 2.44 -7.82
N ILE A 160 3.19 1.51 -8.54
CA ILE A 160 4.49 1.74 -9.16
C ILE A 160 4.46 2.88 -10.17
N GLY A 161 3.33 3.09 -10.84
CA GLY A 161 3.12 4.17 -11.81
C GLY A 161 3.19 5.59 -11.23
N TYR A 162 3.17 5.73 -9.89
CA TYR A 162 3.33 7.03 -9.21
C TYR A 162 4.79 7.38 -8.87
N LYS A 163 5.75 6.53 -9.26
CA LYS A 163 7.17 6.77 -9.04
C LYS A 163 7.61 8.10 -9.67
N THR A 164 8.34 8.90 -8.89
CA THR A 164 8.99 10.14 -9.34
C THR A 164 10.49 10.05 -9.15
N SER A 165 11.25 11.03 -9.67
CA SER A 165 12.70 11.10 -9.51
C SER A 165 13.16 11.33 -8.05
N GLY A 166 12.26 11.76 -7.17
CA GLY A 166 12.57 12.00 -5.74
C GLY A 166 12.52 10.73 -4.89
N VAL A 167 12.03 9.61 -5.43
CA VAL A 167 11.92 8.33 -4.72
C VAL A 167 12.55 7.19 -5.50
N LYS A 168 12.89 6.12 -4.79
CA LYS A 168 13.22 4.82 -5.38
C LYS A 168 12.37 3.71 -4.78
N THR A 169 12.16 2.65 -5.55
CA THR A 169 11.54 1.42 -5.07
C THR A 169 12.54 0.60 -4.26
N VAL A 170 12.03 -0.08 -3.23
CA VAL A 170 12.80 -1.02 -2.42
C VAL A 170 12.58 -2.43 -2.97
N ALA A 171 13.66 -3.15 -3.23
CA ALA A 171 13.57 -4.56 -3.60
C ALA A 171 13.05 -5.37 -2.41
N LEU A 172 12.12 -6.27 -2.66
CA LEU A 172 11.48 -7.06 -1.61
C LEU A 172 11.88 -8.53 -1.72
N SER A 173 11.98 -9.21 -0.57
CA SER A 173 12.17 -10.66 -0.51
C SER A 173 11.13 -11.33 0.36
N LYS A 174 10.85 -12.61 0.06
CA LYS A 174 9.92 -13.44 0.82
C LYS A 174 10.60 -14.77 1.17
N LYS A 175 10.67 -15.10 2.47
CA LYS A 175 11.15 -16.39 2.99
C LYS A 175 12.49 -16.89 2.38
N GLY A 176 13.52 -16.05 2.37
CA GLY A 176 14.83 -16.48 1.89
C GLY A 176 14.99 -16.57 0.36
N SER A 177 13.99 -16.18 -0.41
CA SER A 177 14.17 -15.88 -1.83
C SER A 177 15.06 -14.63 -1.98
N GLY A 178 15.77 -14.52 -3.10
CA GLY A 178 16.52 -13.29 -3.42
C GLY A 178 15.63 -12.06 -3.40
N PHE A 179 16.24 -10.89 -3.34
CA PHE A 179 15.54 -9.62 -3.46
C PHE A 179 15.04 -9.43 -4.90
N ILE A 180 13.73 -9.21 -5.04
CA ILE A 180 13.08 -8.95 -6.32
C ILE A 180 12.87 -7.44 -6.44
N PRO A 181 13.44 -6.76 -7.45
CA PRO A 181 13.19 -5.35 -7.69
C PRO A 181 11.75 -5.13 -8.13
N ALA A 182 11.16 -4.00 -7.76
CA ALA A 182 9.85 -3.61 -8.26
C ALA A 182 10.03 -2.94 -9.63
N THR A 183 9.93 -3.74 -10.69
CA THR A 183 9.91 -3.30 -12.08
C THR A 183 8.57 -3.69 -12.72
N PRO A 184 8.17 -3.06 -13.86
CA PRO A 184 6.93 -3.43 -14.54
C PRO A 184 6.87 -4.89 -14.99
N GLU A 185 8.03 -5.54 -15.14
CA GLU A 185 8.17 -6.94 -15.60
C GLU A 185 8.27 -7.94 -14.42
N ALA A 186 8.33 -7.49 -13.18
CA ALA A 186 8.56 -8.33 -11.98
C ALA A 186 7.29 -8.91 -11.35
#